data_56c3d7bcf2dd59c8c893a42f99da1967
#
_entry.id   56c3d7bcf2dd59c8c893a42f99da1967
#
_cell.length_a   1.000
_cell.length_b   1.000
_cell.length_c   1.000
_cell.angle_alpha   90.00
_cell.angle_beta   90.00
_cell.angle_gamma   90.00
#
_symmetry.space_group_name_H-M   'P 1'
#
loop_
_entity.id
_entity.type
_entity.pdbx_description
1 polymer ?
#
loop_
_entity_poly.entity_id
_entity_poly.type
_entity_poly.pdbx_seq_one_letter_code
_entity_poly.pdbx_strand_id
1 'polypeptide(L)'
;MVYEMRKCRRMAMHQVMRVDGKTAVLTNISMNGVLVTSRWLPANREVSVNMTVNQQEFELDGVIQWVRRQSASQKYHEMGILFPNTPELFTETLGEMLSRA
;
A
#
# COMPACT_ATOMS: atom_id res chain seq x y z
N MET A 1 -11.48 -10.94 9.90
CA MET A 1 -11.91 -12.04 9.11
C MET A 1 -11.24 -12.10 7.78
N VAL A 2 -10.79 -13.26 7.52
CA VAL A 2 -10.02 -13.47 6.33
C VAL A 2 -10.80 -13.25 5.06
N TYR A 3 -12.13 -13.53 5.12
CA TYR A 3 -12.88 -13.39 3.97
C TYR A 3 -13.14 -12.01 3.50
N GLU A 4 -13.06 -10.97 4.33
CA GLU A 4 -13.24 -9.62 3.92
C GLU A 4 -12.14 -9.17 3.04
N MET A 5 -10.95 -9.69 3.24
CA MET A 5 -9.83 -9.39 2.40
C MET A 5 -9.97 -10.03 1.04
N ARG A 6 -10.76 -11.08 0.92
CA ARG A 6 -10.96 -11.73 -0.36
C ARG A 6 -11.93 -10.99 -1.26
N LYS A 7 -12.75 -10.11 -0.70
CA LYS A 7 -13.64 -9.30 -1.51
C LYS A 7 -12.90 -8.25 -2.29
N CYS A 8 -11.69 -7.90 -1.84
CA CYS A 8 -10.86 -6.95 -2.54
C CYS A 8 -9.77 -7.72 -3.26
N ARG A 9 -9.76 -7.65 -4.57
CA ARG A 9 -8.70 -8.26 -5.34
C ARG A 9 -7.40 -7.56 -5.01
N ARG A 10 -6.34 -8.33 -4.88
CA ARG A 10 -5.01 -7.82 -4.62
C ARG A 10 -4.09 -8.21 -5.75
N MET A 11 -3.11 -7.38 -5.98
CA MET A 11 -2.09 -7.65 -6.97
C MET A 11 -0.73 -7.56 -6.29
N ALA A 12 0.07 -8.60 -6.43
CA ALA A 12 1.45 -8.57 -5.97
C ALA A 12 2.23 -7.63 -6.87
N MET A 13 3.04 -6.77 -6.26
CA MET A 13 3.86 -5.81 -6.98
C MET A 13 5.20 -5.72 -6.29
N HIS A 14 6.17 -5.16 -6.97
CA HIS A 14 7.45 -4.88 -6.35
C HIS A 14 7.91 -3.55 -6.91
N GLN A 15 7.56 -2.49 -6.22
CA GLN A 15 7.75 -1.16 -6.75
C GLN A 15 8.15 -0.20 -5.65
N VAL A 16 9.11 0.66 -5.94
CA VAL A 16 9.50 1.71 -5.01
C VAL A 16 8.39 2.75 -4.95
N MET A 17 8.05 3.18 -3.76
CA MET A 17 7.06 4.20 -3.52
C MET A 17 7.49 5.04 -2.33
N ARG A 18 6.68 5.96 -1.88
CA ARG A 18 7.02 6.81 -0.73
C ARG A 18 5.88 6.88 0.26
N VAL A 19 6.24 6.84 1.53
CA VAL A 19 5.32 7.05 2.63
C VAL A 19 5.87 8.22 3.43
N ASP A 20 5.10 9.29 3.54
CA ASP A 20 5.54 10.55 4.17
C ASP A 20 6.86 11.05 3.57
N GLY A 21 7.01 10.88 2.27
CA GLY A 21 8.19 11.34 1.55
C GLY A 21 9.41 10.43 1.65
N LYS A 22 9.31 9.32 2.38
CA LYS A 22 10.43 8.40 2.55
C LYS A 22 10.22 7.14 1.74
N THR A 23 11.30 6.61 1.21
CA THR A 23 11.27 5.44 0.34
C THR A 23 10.79 4.19 1.05
N ALA A 24 9.89 3.47 0.41
CA ALA A 24 9.42 2.16 0.86
C ALA A 24 9.19 1.30 -0.38
N VAL A 25 8.92 0.03 -0.19
CA VAL A 25 8.65 -0.89 -1.29
C VAL A 25 7.21 -1.37 -1.19
N LEU A 26 6.45 -1.13 -2.25
CA LEU A 26 5.09 -1.61 -2.38
C LEU A 26 5.15 -3.07 -2.80
N THR A 27 4.56 -3.95 -2.00
CA THR A 27 4.59 -5.38 -2.30
C THR A 27 3.22 -5.96 -2.66
N ASN A 28 2.16 -5.25 -2.31
CA ASN A 28 0.81 -5.71 -2.64
C ASN A 28 -0.12 -4.51 -2.65
N ILE A 29 -1.07 -4.50 -3.57
CA ILE A 29 -2.01 -3.39 -3.71
C ILE A 29 -3.43 -3.91 -3.90
N SER A 30 -4.38 -3.20 -3.31
CA SER A 30 -5.80 -3.42 -3.53
C SER A 30 -6.50 -2.08 -3.56
N MET A 31 -7.79 -2.07 -3.82
CA MET A 31 -8.55 -0.81 -3.83
C MET A 31 -8.64 -0.18 -2.45
N ASN A 32 -8.45 -0.96 -1.39
CA ASN A 32 -8.61 -0.46 -0.03
C ASN A 32 -7.30 -0.14 0.66
N GLY A 33 -6.18 -0.52 0.09
CA GLY A 33 -4.92 -0.25 0.75
C GLY A 33 -3.73 -0.95 0.12
N VAL A 34 -2.61 -0.83 0.79
CA VAL A 34 -1.34 -1.38 0.30
C VAL A 34 -0.61 -2.11 1.42
N LEU A 35 0.24 -3.03 1.01
CA LEU A 35 1.20 -3.68 1.88
C LEU A 35 2.56 -3.17 1.47
N VAL A 36 3.31 -2.60 2.40
CA VAL A 36 4.61 -2.02 2.12
C VAL A 36 5.66 -2.52 3.08
N THR A 37 6.90 -2.52 2.63
CA THR A 37 8.05 -2.89 3.42
C THR A 37 9.01 -1.70 3.48
N SER A 38 9.53 -1.40 4.65
CA SER A 38 10.47 -0.30 4.82
C SER A 38 11.45 -0.59 5.93
N ARG A 39 12.58 0.16 5.95
CA ARG A 39 13.56 0.05 7.02
C ARG A 39 13.27 1.00 8.18
N TRP A 40 12.24 1.81 8.03
CA TRP A 40 11.90 2.82 9.02
C TRP A 40 10.41 2.73 9.30
N LEU A 41 9.98 3.33 10.37
CA LEU A 41 8.56 3.41 10.73
C LEU A 41 8.11 4.85 10.75
N PRO A 42 6.91 5.15 10.23
CA PRO A 42 6.36 6.50 10.33
C PRO A 42 6.13 6.90 11.78
N ALA A 43 6.20 8.18 12.03
CA ALA A 43 5.97 8.70 13.38
C ALA A 43 4.50 8.65 13.80
N ASN A 44 3.59 8.71 12.82
CA ASN A 44 2.15 8.73 13.07
C ASN A 44 1.46 7.60 12.33
N ARG A 45 0.27 7.26 12.78
CA ARG A 45 -0.54 6.26 12.07
C ARG A 45 -1.09 6.79 10.76
N GLU A 46 -1.38 8.09 10.71
CA GLU A 46 -1.87 8.72 9.49
C GLU A 46 -0.68 9.12 8.64
N VAL A 47 -0.67 8.67 7.40
CA VAL A 47 0.47 8.86 6.50
C VAL A 47 -0.01 9.31 5.13
N SER A 48 0.90 9.89 4.37
CA SER A 48 0.68 10.21 2.98
C SER A 48 1.42 9.21 2.13
N VAL A 49 0.73 8.60 1.18
CA VAL A 49 1.29 7.55 0.33
C VAL A 49 1.39 8.08 -1.09
N ASN A 50 2.60 8.05 -1.65
CA ASN A 50 2.84 8.44 -3.04
C ASN A 50 3.29 7.22 -3.82
N MET A 51 2.55 6.89 -4.87
CA MET A 51 2.88 5.71 -5.66
C MET A 51 2.43 5.90 -7.11
N THR A 52 2.97 5.08 -7.98
CA THR A 52 2.62 5.09 -9.40
C THR A 52 1.84 3.82 -9.69
N VAL A 53 0.67 3.98 -10.28
CA VAL A 53 -0.18 2.87 -10.70
C VAL A 53 -0.50 3.06 -12.16
N ASN A 54 -0.14 2.09 -12.99
CA ASN A 54 -0.38 2.12 -14.42
C ASN A 54 0.12 3.43 -15.06
N GLN A 55 1.35 3.80 -14.69
CA GLN A 55 2.02 4.99 -15.21
C GLN A 55 1.42 6.32 -14.74
N GLN A 56 0.54 6.28 -13.77
CA GLN A 56 -0.09 7.48 -13.22
C GLN A 56 0.27 7.61 -11.75
N GLU A 57 0.67 8.83 -11.34
CA GLU A 57 1.05 9.07 -9.96
C GLU A 57 -0.16 9.40 -9.11
N PHE A 58 -0.18 8.85 -7.90
CA PHE A 58 -1.23 9.12 -6.93
C PHE A 58 -0.62 9.50 -5.60
N GLU A 59 -1.29 10.43 -4.94
CA GLU A 59 -0.99 10.75 -3.55
C GLU A 59 -2.26 10.48 -2.76
N LEU A 60 -2.19 9.56 -1.81
CA LEU A 60 -3.35 9.12 -1.06
C LEU A 60 -3.11 9.23 0.42
N ASP A 61 -4.17 9.57 1.17
CA ASP A 61 -4.11 9.53 2.62
C ASP A 61 -4.30 8.09 3.06
N GLY A 62 -3.46 7.64 3.97
CA GLY A 62 -3.52 6.29 4.48
C GLY A 62 -3.47 6.23 5.99
N VAL A 63 -3.93 5.13 6.55
CA VAL A 63 -3.87 4.86 7.97
C VAL A 63 -3.20 3.52 8.17
N ILE A 64 -2.13 3.50 8.97
CA ILE A 64 -1.43 2.25 9.25
C ILE A 64 -2.32 1.39 10.14
N GLN A 65 -2.67 0.21 9.64
CA GLN A 65 -3.52 -0.72 10.37
C GLN A 65 -2.68 -1.62 11.27
N TRP A 66 -1.53 -2.04 10.79
CA TRP A 66 -0.65 -2.92 11.55
C TRP A 66 0.78 -2.80 11.03
N VAL A 67 1.70 -3.15 11.91
CA VAL A 67 3.13 -3.20 11.61
C VAL A 67 3.66 -4.52 12.11
N ARG A 68 4.52 -5.16 11.34
CA ARG A 68 5.15 -6.40 11.71
C ARG A 68 6.61 -6.39 11.29
N ARG A 69 7.49 -6.83 12.16
CA ARG A 69 8.87 -7.05 11.79
C ARG A 69 8.95 -8.44 11.17
N GLN A 70 9.53 -8.54 9.98
CA GLN A 70 9.55 -9.81 9.29
C GLN A 70 10.45 -10.84 9.94
N SER A 71 11.57 -10.42 10.49
CA SER A 71 12.40 -11.32 11.28
C SER A 71 13.31 -10.51 12.19
N ALA A 72 13.81 -11.16 13.24
CA ALA A 72 14.69 -10.50 14.19
C ALA A 72 16.02 -10.07 13.56
N SER A 73 16.47 -10.82 12.55
CA SER A 73 17.72 -10.51 11.88
C SER A 73 17.58 -9.51 10.76
N GLN A 74 16.36 -9.25 10.30
CA GLN A 74 16.11 -8.30 9.23
C GLN A 74 15.69 -6.96 9.82
N LYS A 75 16.17 -5.89 9.21
CA LYS A 75 15.85 -4.55 9.66
C LYS A 75 14.64 -3.98 8.93
N TYR A 76 13.82 -4.85 8.36
CA TYR A 76 12.65 -4.42 7.62
C TYR A 76 11.38 -4.56 8.44
N HIS A 77 10.48 -3.63 8.24
CA HIS A 77 9.14 -3.67 8.80
C HIS A 77 8.15 -3.81 7.67
N GLU A 78 7.11 -4.60 7.90
CA GLU A 78 6.02 -4.72 6.96
C GLU A 78 4.82 -3.98 7.54
N MET A 79 4.16 -3.17 6.72
CA MET A 79 3.04 -2.37 7.17
C MET A 79 1.84 -2.56 6.27
N GLY A 80 0.67 -2.71 6.87
CA GLY A 80 -0.58 -2.67 6.15
C GLY A 80 -1.16 -1.28 6.27
N ILE A 81 -1.39 -0.60 5.16
CA ILE A 81 -1.92 0.76 5.12
C ILE A 81 -3.27 0.76 4.44
N LEU A 82 -4.28 1.26 5.15
CA LEU A 82 -5.64 1.35 4.64
C LEU A 82 -5.86 2.73 4.05
N PHE A 83 -6.60 2.81 2.95
CA PHE A 83 -7.02 4.07 2.37
C PHE A 83 -8.47 4.33 2.77
N PRO A 84 -8.74 5.25 3.70
CA PRO A 84 -10.11 5.50 4.13
C PRO A 84 -10.96 6.13 3.02
N ASN A 85 -10.34 6.92 2.16
CA ASN A 85 -11.05 7.56 1.05
C ASN A 85 -10.21 7.42 -0.20
N THR A 86 -10.65 6.60 -1.14
CA THR A 86 -9.94 6.42 -2.40
C THR A 86 -10.55 7.29 -3.48
N PRO A 87 -9.75 8.07 -4.20
CA PRO A 87 -10.25 8.84 -5.32
C PRO A 87 -10.80 7.92 -6.40
N GLU A 88 -11.82 8.38 -7.09
CA GLU A 88 -12.43 7.60 -8.16
C GLU A 88 -11.42 7.21 -9.23
N LEU A 89 -10.53 8.13 -9.57
CA LEU A 89 -9.51 7.86 -10.57
C LEU A 89 -8.59 6.71 -10.17
N PHE A 90 -8.23 6.65 -8.88
CA PHE A 90 -7.41 5.56 -8.39
C PHE A 90 -8.14 4.22 -8.53
N THR A 91 -9.41 4.19 -8.13
CA THR A 91 -10.23 2.99 -8.22
C THR A 91 -10.36 2.52 -9.67
N GLU A 92 -10.59 3.45 -10.60
CA GLU A 92 -10.72 3.12 -12.00
C GLU A 92 -9.40 2.59 -12.58
N THR A 93 -8.31 3.29 -12.27
CA THR A 93 -7.00 2.92 -12.79
C THR A 93 -6.58 1.54 -12.29
N LEU A 94 -6.75 1.31 -11.00
CA LEU A 94 -6.41 0.03 -10.42
C LEU A 94 -7.33 -1.07 -10.95
N GLY A 95 -8.62 -0.76 -11.12
CA GLY A 95 -9.58 -1.71 -11.66
C GLY A 95 -9.17 -2.20 -13.03
N GLU A 96 -8.66 -1.31 -13.88
CA GLU A 96 -8.17 -1.70 -15.19
C GLU A 96 -6.98 -2.64 -15.09
N MET A 97 -6.05 -2.35 -14.19
CA MET A 97 -4.91 -3.22 -13.99
C MET A 97 -5.32 -4.60 -13.49
N LEU A 98 -6.22 -4.64 -12.53
CA LEU A 98 -6.67 -5.90 -11.96
C LEU A 98 -7.44 -6.74 -12.97
N SER A 99 -8.17 -6.12 -13.87
CA SER A 99 -8.92 -6.85 -14.87
C SER A 99 -8.02 -7.47 -15.95
N ARG A 100 -6.81 -6.94 -16.11
CA ARG A 100 -5.85 -7.48 -17.05
C ARG A 100 -4.90 -8.51 -16.42
N ALA A 101 -4.92 -8.61 -15.11
CA ALA A 101 -4.00 -9.49 -14.40
C ALA A 101 -4.44 -10.97 -14.44
#